data_786caac798acef1bc25bccc957e60491
#
_entry.id   786caac798acef1bc25bccc957e60491
#
_cell.length_a   1.000
_cell.length_b   1.000
_cell.length_c   1.000
_cell.angle_alpha   90.00
_cell.angle_beta   90.00
_cell.angle_gamma   90.00
#
_symmetry.space_group_name_H-M   'P 1'
#
loop_
_entity.id
_entity.type
_entity.pdbx_description
1 polymer ?
#
loop_
_entity_poly.entity_id
_entity_poly.type
_entity_poly.pdbx_seq_one_letter_code
_entity_poly.pdbx_strand_id
1 'polypeptide(L)' 'MPGKLYTDIAEKRKLLREIYGGMMTLTDVAKELGNRDRSVARAWVRSLGLGTQIGKRVYYETDEIAKAIVHGRGMCA' A
#
# COMPACT_ATOMS: atom_id res chain seq x y z
N MET A 1 -17.37 -10.60 8.30
CA MET A 1 -16.73 -10.87 9.58
C MET A 1 -15.67 -9.82 9.91
N PRO A 2 -15.92 -8.98 10.91
CA PRO A 2 -14.97 -7.91 11.24
C PRO A 2 -13.59 -8.42 11.62
N GLY A 3 -13.52 -9.52 12.35
CA GLY A 3 -12.24 -10.09 12.77
C GLY A 3 -11.39 -10.58 11.61
N LYS A 4 -12.01 -11.07 10.56
CA LYS A 4 -11.30 -11.55 9.38
C LYS A 4 -10.63 -10.40 8.62
N LEU A 5 -11.35 -9.30 8.44
CA LEU A 5 -10.80 -8.13 7.78
C LEU A 5 -9.61 -7.57 8.56
N TYR A 6 -9.72 -7.53 9.88
CA TYR A 6 -8.66 -7.06 10.74
C TYR A 6 -7.41 -7.94 10.64
N THR A 7 -7.64 -9.26 10.60
CA THR A 7 -6.54 -10.23 10.46
C THR A 7 -5.84 -10.05 9.11
N ASP A 8 -6.61 -9.82 8.05
CA ASP A 8 -6.04 -9.62 6.72
C ASP A 8 -5.14 -8.39 6.67
N ILE A 9 -5.52 -7.30 7.34
CA ILE A 9 -4.70 -6.10 7.41
C ILE A 9 -3.37 -6.42 8.12
N ALA A 10 -3.44 -7.10 9.26
CA ALA A 10 -2.25 -7.44 10.03
C ALA A 10 -1.31 -8.35 9.25
N GLU A 11 -1.86 -9.35 8.57
CA GLU A 11 -1.07 -10.27 7.76
C GLU A 11 -0.44 -9.57 6.57
N LYS A 12 -1.19 -8.72 5.88
CA LYS A 12 -0.68 -7.98 4.73
C LYS A 12 0.42 -7.02 5.14
N ARG A 13 0.24 -6.35 6.26
CA ARG A 13 1.24 -5.43 6.80
C ARG A 13 2.55 -6.16 7.12
N LYS A 14 2.45 -7.31 7.78
CA LYS A 14 3.61 -8.12 8.12
C LYS A 14 4.34 -8.57 6.86
N LEU A 15 3.60 -9.06 5.88
CA LEU A 15 4.18 -9.52 4.62
C LEU A 15 4.91 -8.39 3.89
N LEU A 16 4.29 -7.24 3.76
CA LEU A 16 4.90 -6.12 3.07
C LEU A 16 6.12 -5.58 3.81
N ARG A 17 6.10 -5.59 5.12
CA ARG A 17 7.26 -5.18 5.91
C ARG A 17 8.44 -6.12 5.74
N GLU A 18 8.19 -7.40 5.58
CA GLU A 18 9.24 -8.38 5.33
C GLU A 18 9.89 -8.18 3.97
N ILE A 19 9.09 -7.78 2.97
CA ILE A 19 9.58 -7.60 1.60
C ILE A 19 10.22 -6.22 1.41
N TYR A 20 9.58 -5.16 1.90
CA TYR A 20 9.97 -3.78 1.59
C TYR A 20 10.49 -2.99 2.77
N GLY A 21 10.35 -3.49 3.99
CA GLY A 21 10.66 -2.74 5.19
C GLY A 21 9.53 -1.80 5.58
N GLY A 22 9.87 -0.72 6.29
CA GLY A 22 8.87 0.21 6.80
C GLY A 22 8.35 1.23 5.79
N MET A 23 9.05 1.39 4.67
CA MET A 23 8.69 2.35 3.63
C MET A 23 8.77 1.70 2.26
N MET A 24 7.89 2.11 1.37
CA MET A 24 7.82 1.62 0.00
C MET A 24 8.04 2.76 -0.98
N THR A 25 8.65 2.45 -2.12
CA THR A 25 8.75 3.39 -3.23
C THR A 25 7.52 3.27 -4.11
N LEU A 26 7.34 4.21 -5.05
CA LEU A 26 6.24 4.13 -6.01
C LEU A 26 6.32 2.86 -6.85
N THR A 27 7.53 2.44 -7.22
CA THR A 27 7.73 1.19 -7.96
C THR A 27 7.26 -0.01 -7.15
N ASP A 28 7.55 -0.02 -5.85
CA ASP A 28 7.11 -1.10 -4.96
C ASP A 28 5.59 -1.15 -4.86
N VAL A 29 4.95 0.01 -4.75
CA VAL A 29 3.49 0.10 -4.73
C VAL A 29 2.91 -0.44 -6.03
N ALA A 30 3.48 -0.07 -7.17
CA ALA A 30 3.01 -0.55 -8.47
C ALA A 30 3.11 -2.07 -8.57
N LYS A 31 4.17 -2.67 -8.04
CA LYS A 31 4.32 -4.13 -8.01
C LYS A 31 3.21 -4.78 -7.20
N GLU A 32 2.87 -4.22 -6.06
CA GLU A 32 1.82 -4.78 -5.20
C GLU A 32 0.43 -4.63 -5.82
N LEU A 33 0.27 -3.67 -6.71
CA LEU A 33 -0.99 -3.48 -7.44
C LEU A 33 -1.08 -4.36 -8.70
N GLY A 34 -0.17 -5.30 -8.86
CA GLY A 34 -0.19 -6.25 -9.98
C GLY A 34 0.63 -5.78 -11.18
N ASN A 35 1.79 -5.21 -10.94
CA ASN A 35 2.70 -4.71 -11.98
C ASN A 35 2.07 -3.63 -12.86
N ARG A 36 1.25 -2.78 -12.26
CA ARG A 36 0.65 -1.65 -12.95
C ARG A 36 1.71 -0.58 -13.24
N ASP A 37 1.39 0.30 -14.18
CA ASP A 37 2.24 1.44 -14.47
C ASP A 37 2.38 2.33 -13.24
N ARG A 38 3.54 2.99 -13.12
CA ARG A 38 3.75 3.92 -12.02
C ARG A 38 2.74 5.06 -12.03
N SER A 39 2.24 5.45 -13.21
CA SER A 39 1.22 6.48 -13.29
C SER A 39 -0.09 6.05 -12.63
N VAL A 40 -0.45 4.77 -12.78
CA VAL A 40 -1.64 4.20 -12.13
C VAL A 40 -1.45 4.18 -10.62
N ALA A 41 -0.29 3.71 -10.16
CA ALA A 41 0.03 3.69 -8.73
C ALA A 41 0.05 5.09 -8.15
N ARG A 42 0.61 6.05 -8.88
CA ARG A 42 0.66 7.45 -8.44
C ARG A 42 -0.73 8.03 -8.25
N ALA A 43 -1.63 7.78 -9.21
CA ALA A 43 -3.00 8.25 -9.11
C ALA A 43 -3.71 7.62 -7.91
N TRP A 44 -3.47 6.34 -7.68
CA TRP A 44 -4.08 5.61 -6.57
C TRP A 44 -3.63 6.17 -5.21
N VAL A 45 -2.32 6.31 -4.99
CA VAL A 45 -1.81 6.84 -3.70
C VAL A 45 -2.21 8.30 -3.51
N ARG A 46 -2.28 9.07 -4.59
CA ARG A 46 -2.70 10.46 -4.53
C ARG A 46 -4.16 10.57 -4.11
N SER A 47 -5.01 9.70 -4.62
CA SER A 47 -6.43 9.69 -4.25
C SER A 47 -6.64 9.35 -2.79
N LEU A 48 -5.69 8.62 -2.18
CA LEU A 48 -5.74 8.25 -0.77
C LEU A 48 -5.04 9.27 0.13
N GLY A 49 -4.39 10.27 -0.45
CA GLY A 49 -3.66 11.27 0.32
C GLY A 49 -2.41 10.72 0.98
N LEU A 50 -1.83 9.67 0.42
CA LEU A 50 -0.62 9.04 0.98
C LEU A 50 0.64 9.61 0.34
N GLY A 51 1.74 9.50 1.06
CA GLY A 51 3.04 9.89 0.58
C GLY A 51 3.76 10.79 1.57
N THR A 52 5.04 10.51 1.80
CA THR A 52 5.90 11.31 2.67
C THR A 52 7.13 11.68 1.87
N GLN A 53 7.38 12.97 1.72
CA GLN A 53 8.57 13.44 1.00
C GLN A 53 9.78 13.41 1.94
N ILE A 54 10.79 12.69 1.50
CA ILE A 54 12.08 12.61 2.22
C ILE A 54 13.16 12.99 1.22
N GLY A 55 13.73 14.18 1.38
CA GLY A 55 14.68 14.72 0.41
C GLY A 55 13.97 14.98 -0.92
N LYS A 56 14.51 14.40 -2.00
CA LYS A 56 13.95 14.55 -3.33
C LYS A 56 13.00 13.44 -3.73
N ARG A 57 12.78 12.47 -2.84
CA ARG A 57 11.94 11.30 -3.14
C ARG A 57 10.72 11.26 -2.25
N VAL A 58 9.67 10.65 -2.77
CA VAL A 58 8.46 10.41 -2.00
C VAL A 58 8.40 8.93 -1.67
N TYR A 59 8.14 8.64 -0.40
CA TYR A 59 8.00 7.28 0.12
C TYR A 59 6.60 7.09 0.69
N TYR A 60 6.18 5.84 0.80
CA TYR A 60 4.85 5.49 1.30
C TYR A 60 5.03 4.54 2.47
N GLU A 61 4.36 4.82 3.59
CA GLU A 61 4.41 3.93 4.73
C GLU A 61 3.79 2.59 4.38
N THR A 62 4.56 1.53 4.62
CA THR A 62 4.13 0.17 4.28
C THR A 62 2.81 -0.19 4.95
N ASP A 63 2.64 0.21 6.21
CA ASP A 63 1.40 -0.05 6.96
C ASP A 63 0.20 0.60 6.29
N GLU A 64 0.34 1.82 5.80
CA GLU A 64 -0.73 2.54 5.12
C GLU A 64 -1.08 1.89 3.78
N ILE A 65 -0.07 1.44 3.05
CA ILE A 65 -0.30 0.76 1.79
C ILE A 65 -1.03 -0.57 2.01
N ALA A 66 -0.61 -1.34 3.02
CA ALA A 66 -1.26 -2.61 3.35
C ALA A 66 -2.73 -2.40 3.70
N LYS A 67 -3.00 -1.41 4.54
CA LYS A 67 -4.36 -1.07 4.94
C LYS A 67 -5.22 -0.67 3.73
N ALA A 68 -4.67 0.16 2.85
CA ALA A 68 -5.38 0.62 1.67
C ALA A 68 -5.70 -0.52 0.71
N ILE A 69 -4.77 -1.46 0.51
CA ILE A 69 -5.00 -2.61 -0.35
C ILE A 69 -6.13 -3.48 0.18
N VAL A 70 -6.10 -3.79 1.47
CA VAL A 70 -7.13 -4.64 2.09
C VAL A 70 -8.49 -3.95 2.07
N HIS A 71 -8.53 -2.66 2.40
CA HIS A 71 -9.77 -1.89 2.35
C HIS A 71 -10.33 -1.80 0.93
N GLY A 72 -9.46 -1.62 -0.06
CA GLY A 72 -9.87 -1.59 -1.45
C GLY A 72 -10.54 -2.88 -1.87
N ARG A 73 -10.00 -4.03 -1.45
CA ARG A 73 -10.60 -5.33 -1.74
C ARG A 73 -11.98 -5.45 -1.08
N GLY A 74 -12.08 -5.01 0.17
CA GLY A 74 -13.35 -5.05 0.88
C GLY A 74 -14.41 -4.19 0.22
N MET A 75 -14.02 -3.04 -0.30
CA MET A 75 -14.94 -2.13 -0.99
C MET A 75 -15.38 -2.67 -2.34
N CYS A 76 -14.53 -3.44 -2.99
CA CYS A 76 -14.85 -4.02 -4.28
C CYS A 76 -15.76 -5.25 -4.19
N ALA A 77 -15.89 -5.77 -3.02
CA ALA A 77 -16.77 -6.90 -2.79
C ALA A 77 -18.22 -6.44 -2.71
#